data_74ad18eacfc2ad6cc06517c442acbecc
#
_entry.id   74ad18eacfc2ad6cc06517c442acbecc
#
_cell.length_a   1.000
_cell.length_b   1.000
_cell.length_c   1.000
_cell.angle_alpha   90.00
_cell.angle_beta   90.00
_cell.angle_gamma   90.00
#
_symmetry.space_group_name_H-M   'P 1'
#
loop_
_entity.id
_entity.type
_entity.pdbx_description
1 polymer ?
#
loop_
_entity_poly.entity_id
_entity_poly.type
_entity_poly.pdbx_seq_one_letter_code
_entity_poly.pdbx_strand_id
1 'polypeptide(L)'
;MPEVLEHINTNYGLIPFAVVSGSTRDSVTASLRSLGLAEKFEILICAGDYKKGKPDPEPFLLAAARLGVKPQSCLVFEDGEMGIAAARAAGMAW
;
A
#
# COMPACT_ATOMS: atom_id res chain seq x y z
N MET A 1 10.52 1.60 8.45
CA MET A 1 10.51 3.08 8.33
C MET A 1 9.73 3.69 9.49
N PRO A 2 10.43 4.23 10.49
CA PRO A 2 9.75 4.78 11.67
C PRO A 2 8.77 5.91 11.37
N GLU A 3 9.09 6.76 10.40
CA GLU A 3 8.23 7.89 10.00
C GLU A 3 6.91 7.40 9.43
N VAL A 4 6.92 6.31 8.68
CA VAL A 4 5.69 5.72 8.12
C VAL A 4 4.83 5.16 9.22
N LEU A 5 5.42 4.42 10.18
CA LEU A 5 4.70 3.85 11.31
C LEU A 5 4.06 4.95 12.16
N GLU A 6 4.80 6.02 12.44
CA GLU A 6 4.28 7.17 13.18
C GLU A 6 3.12 7.83 12.45
N HIS A 7 3.25 8.03 11.13
CA HIS A 7 2.20 8.61 10.31
C HIS A 7 0.92 7.77 10.35
N ILE A 8 1.04 6.44 10.23
CA ILE A 8 -0.10 5.52 10.30
C ILE A 8 -0.79 5.63 11.65
N ASN A 9 -0.03 5.58 12.75
CA ASN A 9 -0.59 5.64 14.08
C ASN A 9 -1.28 6.97 14.39
N THR A 10 -0.73 8.07 13.86
CA THR A 10 -1.30 9.41 14.05
C THR A 10 -2.59 9.59 13.26
N ASN A 11 -2.64 9.05 12.05
CA ASN A 11 -3.74 9.32 11.12
C ASN A 11 -4.76 8.19 11.00
N TYR A 12 -4.60 7.10 11.75
CA TYR A 12 -5.53 5.98 11.69
C TYR A 12 -6.95 6.46 12.03
N GLY A 13 -7.90 6.11 11.18
CA GLY A 13 -9.29 6.54 11.32
C GLY A 13 -9.60 7.92 10.71
N LEU A 14 -8.57 8.70 10.32
CA LEU A 14 -8.74 10.00 9.68
C LEU A 14 -8.68 9.90 8.16
N ILE A 15 -7.82 9.03 7.63
CA ILE A 15 -7.67 8.77 6.20
C ILE A 15 -7.58 7.25 5.98
N PRO A 16 -8.01 6.75 4.81
CA PRO A 16 -7.92 5.32 4.53
C PRO A 16 -6.50 4.90 4.18
N PHE A 17 -6.13 3.69 4.62
CA PHE A 17 -4.82 3.09 4.35
C PHE A 17 -4.99 1.74 3.68
N ALA A 18 -4.03 1.39 2.82
CA ALA A 18 -3.90 0.06 2.24
C ALA A 18 -2.43 -0.35 2.21
N VAL A 19 -2.18 -1.64 2.24
CA VAL A 19 -0.85 -2.20 2.02
C VAL A 19 -0.81 -2.81 0.62
N VAL A 20 0.23 -2.47 -0.14
CA VAL A 20 0.49 -3.03 -1.47
C VAL A 20 1.83 -3.74 -1.43
N SER A 21 1.82 -5.04 -1.65
CA SER A 21 3.00 -5.87 -1.48
C SER A 21 3.16 -6.89 -2.60
N GLY A 22 4.40 -7.21 -2.94
CA GLY A 22 4.74 -8.33 -3.82
C GLY A 22 4.80 -9.68 -3.09
N SER A 23 4.60 -9.67 -1.78
CA SER A 23 4.61 -10.88 -0.96
C SER A 23 3.24 -11.52 -0.88
N THR A 24 3.18 -12.76 -0.39
CA THR A 24 1.92 -13.46 -0.20
C THR A 24 1.10 -12.80 0.92
N ARG A 25 -0.21 -13.02 0.89
CA ARG A 25 -1.10 -12.49 1.93
C ARG A 25 -0.72 -13.00 3.32
N ASP A 26 -0.37 -14.27 3.44
CA ASP A 26 0.06 -14.85 4.73
C ASP A 26 1.31 -14.17 5.27
N SER A 27 2.29 -13.92 4.40
CA SER A 27 3.53 -13.24 4.78
C SER A 27 3.27 -11.80 5.22
N VAL A 28 2.45 -11.07 4.47
CA VAL A 28 2.08 -9.69 4.80
C VAL A 28 1.33 -9.63 6.13
N THR A 29 0.37 -10.52 6.33
CA THR A 29 -0.41 -10.58 7.57
C THR A 29 0.48 -10.86 8.77
N ALA A 30 1.43 -11.80 8.64
CA ALA A 30 2.37 -12.11 9.71
C ALA A 30 3.24 -10.89 10.06
N SER A 31 3.71 -10.16 9.06
CA SER A 31 4.51 -8.94 9.26
C SER A 31 3.71 -7.85 9.96
N LEU A 32 2.46 -7.65 9.56
CA LEU A 32 1.59 -6.64 10.18
C LEU A 32 1.28 -6.99 11.63
N ARG A 33 1.06 -8.25 11.94
CA ARG A 33 0.86 -8.71 13.33
C ARG A 33 2.10 -8.44 14.18
N SER A 34 3.27 -8.71 13.64
CA SER A 34 4.54 -8.47 14.32
C SER A 34 4.72 -6.99 14.67
N LEU A 35 4.21 -6.10 13.83
CA LEU A 35 4.29 -4.65 14.04
C LEU A 35 3.10 -4.08 14.83
N GLY A 36 2.12 -4.89 15.19
CA GLY A 36 0.91 -4.43 15.86
C GLY A 36 -0.03 -3.66 14.95
N LEU A 37 0.03 -3.87 13.65
CA LEU A 37 -0.73 -3.11 12.64
C LEU A 37 -1.82 -3.93 11.94
N ALA A 38 -1.96 -5.21 12.26
CA ALA A 38 -2.86 -6.10 11.51
C ALA A 38 -4.31 -5.59 11.47
N GLU A 39 -4.78 -4.98 12.54
CA GLU A 39 -6.16 -4.48 12.63
C GLU A 39 -6.37 -3.14 11.93
N LYS A 40 -5.28 -2.45 11.58
CA LYS A 40 -5.34 -1.10 11.00
C LYS A 40 -5.46 -1.11 9.48
N PHE A 41 -5.21 -2.27 8.84
CA PHE A 41 -5.27 -2.41 7.40
C PHE A 41 -6.30 -3.45 7.00
N GLU A 42 -7.46 -3.00 6.54
CA GLU A 42 -8.48 -3.89 5.99
C GLU A 42 -8.20 -4.23 4.53
N ILE A 43 -7.50 -3.34 3.83
CA ILE A 43 -7.20 -3.50 2.41
C ILE A 43 -5.74 -3.89 2.23
N LEU A 44 -5.53 -5.11 1.75
CA LEU A 44 -4.22 -5.67 1.43
C LEU A 44 -4.22 -6.07 -0.03
N ILE A 45 -3.27 -5.56 -0.78
CA ILE A 45 -3.03 -5.97 -2.16
C ILE A 45 -1.73 -6.76 -2.16
N CYS A 46 -1.84 -8.05 -2.41
CA CYS A 46 -0.74 -9.01 -2.25
C CYS A 46 -0.50 -9.78 -3.55
N ALA A 47 0.56 -10.56 -3.59
CA ALA A 47 0.84 -11.43 -4.73
C ALA A 47 -0.38 -12.32 -5.01
N GLY A 48 -0.78 -12.39 -6.28
CA GLY A 48 -1.98 -13.11 -6.71
C GLY A 48 -3.21 -12.23 -6.90
N ASP A 49 -3.24 -11.02 -6.31
CA ASP A 49 -4.37 -10.10 -6.46
C ASP A 49 -4.29 -9.31 -7.77
N TYR A 50 -3.13 -9.26 -8.39
CA TYR A 50 -2.89 -8.53 -9.63
C TYR A 50 -2.09 -9.41 -10.59
N LYS A 51 -2.12 -9.07 -11.87
CA LYS A 51 -1.39 -9.81 -12.91
C LYS A 51 0.04 -9.31 -13.09
N LYS A 52 0.23 -7.99 -13.02
CA LYS A 52 1.53 -7.36 -13.20
C LYS A 52 1.92 -6.61 -11.94
N GLY A 53 3.03 -7.01 -11.34
CA GLY A 53 3.58 -6.34 -10.16
C GLY A 53 4.42 -5.13 -10.51
N LYS A 54 4.91 -4.46 -9.47
CA LYS A 54 5.80 -3.30 -9.61
C LYS A 54 6.97 -3.62 -10.56
N PRO A 55 7.38 -2.74 -11.44
CA PRO A 55 7.04 -1.32 -11.53
C PRO A 55 5.75 -0.99 -12.30
N ASP A 56 4.94 -1.98 -12.66
CA ASP A 56 3.65 -1.75 -13.29
C ASP A 56 2.72 -1.04 -12.30
N PRO A 57 1.88 -0.10 -12.73
CA PRO A 57 0.98 0.61 -11.83
C PRO A 57 -0.20 -0.22 -11.33
N GLU A 58 -0.45 -1.40 -11.87
CA GLU A 58 -1.63 -2.20 -11.56
C GLU A 58 -1.88 -2.40 -10.06
N PRO A 59 -0.88 -2.79 -9.23
CA PRO A 59 -1.14 -2.99 -7.81
C PRO A 59 -1.64 -1.73 -7.10
N PHE A 60 -1.08 -0.57 -7.42
CA PHE A 60 -1.48 0.69 -6.79
C PHE A 60 -2.84 1.17 -7.31
N LEU A 61 -3.12 0.99 -8.60
CA LEU A 61 -4.44 1.33 -9.15
C LEU A 61 -5.53 0.46 -8.53
N LEU A 62 -5.24 -0.81 -8.30
CA LEU A 62 -6.17 -1.72 -7.62
C LEU A 62 -6.43 -1.27 -6.19
N ALA A 63 -5.38 -0.88 -5.47
CA ALA A 63 -5.50 -0.37 -4.10
C ALA A 63 -6.38 0.88 -4.06
N ALA A 64 -6.14 1.83 -4.95
CA ALA A 64 -6.94 3.06 -5.03
C ALA A 64 -8.41 2.75 -5.29
N ALA A 65 -8.69 1.82 -6.21
CA ALA A 65 -10.06 1.41 -6.52
C ALA A 65 -10.76 0.82 -5.30
N ARG A 66 -10.07 -0.02 -4.53
CA ARG A 66 -10.64 -0.63 -3.33
C ARG A 66 -10.82 0.35 -2.19
N LEU A 67 -9.96 1.36 -2.09
CA LEU A 67 -10.12 2.46 -1.14
C LEU A 67 -11.23 3.42 -1.53
N GLY A 68 -11.67 3.39 -2.80
CA GLY A 68 -12.64 4.34 -3.31
C GLY A 68 -12.06 5.74 -3.49
N VAL A 69 -10.77 5.85 -3.75
CA VAL A 69 -10.04 7.12 -3.85
C VAL A 69 -9.40 7.22 -5.24
N LYS A 70 -9.41 8.42 -5.81
CA LYS A 70 -8.75 8.67 -7.10
C LYS A 70 -7.23 8.56 -6.94
N PRO A 71 -6.51 8.00 -7.92
CA PRO A 71 -5.04 7.90 -7.84
C PRO A 71 -4.35 9.23 -7.54
N GLN A 72 -4.83 10.32 -8.10
CA GLN A 72 -4.25 11.66 -7.88
C GLN A 72 -4.33 12.10 -6.42
N SER A 73 -5.22 11.51 -5.63
CA SER A 73 -5.40 11.82 -4.22
C SER A 73 -4.68 10.85 -3.30
N CYS A 74 -3.90 9.92 -3.85
CA CYS A 74 -3.16 8.93 -3.09
C CYS A 74 -1.71 9.35 -2.87
N LEU A 75 -1.18 9.05 -1.69
CA LEU A 75 0.23 9.20 -1.35
C LEU A 75 0.81 7.82 -1.05
N VAL A 76 1.90 7.48 -1.72
CA VAL A 76 2.58 6.19 -1.56
C VAL A 76 3.82 6.37 -0.72
N PHE A 77 3.97 5.55 0.31
CA PHE A 77 5.21 5.42 1.09
C PHE A 77 5.98 4.22 0.54
N GLU A 78 7.10 4.48 -0.11
CA GLU A 78 7.88 3.45 -0.80
C GLU A 78 9.35 3.87 -0.82
N ASP A 79 10.26 2.92 -0.58
CA ASP A 79 11.70 3.19 -0.57
C ASP A 79 12.44 2.53 -1.74
N GLY A 80 11.78 1.71 -2.54
CA GLY A 80 12.38 1.04 -3.68
C GLY A 80 12.06 1.73 -5.01
N GLU A 81 13.02 1.67 -5.94
CA GLU A 81 12.86 2.30 -7.26
C GLU A 81 11.66 1.75 -8.04
N MET A 82 11.41 0.44 -7.95
CA MET A 82 10.29 -0.18 -8.66
C MET A 82 8.95 0.29 -8.10
N GLY A 83 8.86 0.44 -6.78
CA GLY A 83 7.65 0.96 -6.14
C GLY A 83 7.41 2.42 -6.49
N ILE A 84 8.44 3.23 -6.51
CA ILE A 84 8.35 4.64 -6.91
C ILE A 84 7.91 4.76 -8.37
N ALA A 85 8.50 3.94 -9.26
CA ALA A 85 8.11 3.93 -10.67
C ALA A 85 6.65 3.54 -10.85
N ALA A 86 6.17 2.55 -10.10
CA ALA A 86 4.77 2.13 -10.13
C ALA A 86 3.83 3.23 -9.65
N ALA A 87 4.18 3.92 -8.58
CA ALA A 87 3.39 5.03 -8.04
C ALA A 87 3.30 6.18 -9.07
N ARG A 88 4.42 6.52 -9.67
CA ARG A 88 4.47 7.54 -10.72
C ARG A 88 3.59 7.15 -11.90
N ALA A 89 3.70 5.91 -12.38
CA ALA A 89 2.88 5.42 -13.48
C ALA A 89 1.40 5.39 -13.16
N ALA A 90 1.05 5.22 -11.88
CA ALA A 90 -0.34 5.25 -11.42
C ALA A 90 -0.89 6.68 -11.25
N GLY A 91 -0.05 7.69 -11.35
CA GLY A 91 -0.46 9.08 -11.13
C GLY A 91 -0.57 9.45 -9.66
N MET A 92 0.13 8.74 -8.80
CA MET A 92 0.13 8.97 -7.35
C MET A 92 1.36 9.76 -6.91
N ALA A 93 1.24 10.50 -5.80
CA ALA A 93 2.38 11.12 -5.14
C ALA A 93 3.17 10.05 -4.35
N TRP A 94 4.44 10.31 -4.12
CA TRP A 94 5.29 9.39 -3.35
C TRP A 94 6.24 10.15 -2.44
#